data_30e260a0899d5b7e1638b5f19aa085f8
#
_entry.id   30e260a0899d5b7e1638b5f19aa085f8
#
_cell.length_a   1.000
_cell.length_b   1.000
_cell.length_c   1.000
_cell.angle_alpha   90.00
_cell.angle_beta   90.00
_cell.angle_gamma   90.00
#
_symmetry.space_group_name_H-M   'P 1'
#
loop_
_entity.id
_entity.type
_entity.pdbx_description
1 polymer ?
#
loop_
_entity_poly.entity_id
_entity_poly.type
_entity_poly.pdbx_seq_one_letter_code
_entity_poly.pdbx_strand_id
1 'polypeptide(L)'
;MPFESVDLENLSDNPWKLIGKDWMLVTAGNLASWNTMTASWGGLGVLWHQNVAFVFVRPSRHTFEFMNRGDRFTRSFFPEDRREILTKCGSVSGRDADKAALTGLDPFEPEPGVVSFRQARLVLSCRKLYAQDLGPGHIVDPDVLKNYANGDWHRMYVAKVEGAWVDGGR
;
A
#
# COMPACT_ATOMS: atom_id res chain seq x y z
N MET A 1 1.45 -21.57 2.75
CA MET A 1 2.79 -21.82 3.31
C MET A 1 3.22 -20.64 4.16
N PRO A 2 4.21 -20.76 5.04
CA PRO A 2 4.68 -19.62 5.83
C PRO A 2 5.35 -18.58 4.94
N PHE A 3 5.15 -17.31 5.28
CA PHE A 3 5.92 -16.21 4.70
C PHE A 3 7.36 -16.25 5.21
N GLU A 4 8.30 -16.03 4.32
CA GLU A 4 9.73 -15.99 4.62
C GLU A 4 10.23 -14.54 4.49
N SER A 5 10.99 -14.11 5.51
CA SER A 5 11.64 -12.79 5.46
C SER A 5 12.75 -12.80 4.40
N VAL A 6 12.81 -11.74 3.60
CA VAL A 6 13.84 -11.56 2.58
C VAL A 6 14.52 -10.20 2.74
N ASP A 7 15.79 -10.16 2.32
CA ASP A 7 16.50 -8.89 2.21
C ASP A 7 15.95 -8.10 1.01
N LEU A 8 15.73 -6.80 1.20
CA LEU A 8 15.22 -5.90 0.16
C LEU A 8 16.13 -5.87 -1.08
N GLU A 9 17.44 -6.02 -0.91
CA GLU A 9 18.40 -6.03 -2.01
C GLU A 9 18.29 -7.29 -2.89
N ASN A 10 17.67 -8.34 -2.38
CA ASN A 10 17.42 -9.59 -3.11
C ASN A 10 16.09 -9.60 -3.88
N LEU A 11 15.27 -8.54 -3.76
CA LEU A 11 14.04 -8.41 -4.54
C LEU A 11 14.37 -8.07 -6.00
N SER A 12 13.91 -8.92 -6.91
CA SER A 12 14.14 -8.76 -8.36
C SER A 12 12.97 -8.10 -9.09
N ASP A 13 11.93 -7.70 -8.36
CA ASP A 13 10.73 -7.10 -8.95
C ASP A 13 11.05 -5.74 -9.60
N ASN A 14 10.55 -5.54 -10.82
CA ASN A 14 10.59 -4.24 -11.48
C ASN A 14 9.57 -3.31 -10.84
N PRO A 15 9.97 -2.19 -10.19
CA PRO A 15 9.05 -1.35 -9.44
C PRO A 15 7.96 -0.69 -10.30
N TRP A 16 8.23 -0.36 -11.56
CA TRP A 16 7.22 0.20 -12.46
C TRP A 16 6.14 -0.81 -12.82
N LYS A 17 6.53 -2.08 -13.05
CA LYS A 17 5.57 -3.17 -13.26
C LYS A 17 4.81 -3.46 -11.96
N LEU A 18 5.54 -3.68 -10.87
CA LEU A 18 5.00 -4.03 -9.56
C LEU A 18 3.94 -3.04 -9.07
N ILE A 19 4.19 -1.74 -9.21
CA ILE A 19 3.30 -0.68 -8.75
C ILE A 19 2.26 -0.35 -9.82
N GLY A 20 2.70 -0.02 -11.03
CA GLY A 20 1.85 0.55 -12.08
C GLY A 20 0.99 -0.47 -12.83
N LYS A 21 1.42 -1.74 -12.88
CA LYS A 21 0.74 -2.81 -13.61
C LYS A 21 0.10 -3.83 -12.68
N ASP A 22 0.88 -4.37 -11.74
CA ASP A 22 0.40 -5.42 -10.84
C ASP A 22 -0.51 -4.84 -9.75
N TRP A 23 -0.28 -3.58 -9.35
CA TRP A 23 -0.98 -2.87 -8.28
C TRP A 23 -0.69 -3.49 -6.90
N MET A 24 -1.23 -2.87 -5.86
CA MET A 24 -1.03 -3.32 -4.48
C MET A 24 -2.23 -2.98 -3.61
N LEU A 25 -2.31 -3.64 -2.47
CA LEU A 25 -3.11 -3.17 -1.34
C LEU A 25 -2.20 -2.38 -0.38
N VAL A 26 -2.65 -1.19 0.00
CA VAL A 26 -2.09 -0.41 1.11
C VAL A 26 -3.01 -0.64 2.30
N THR A 27 -2.45 -1.21 3.38
CA THR A 27 -3.22 -1.61 4.57
C THR A 27 -2.65 -0.96 5.81
N ALA A 28 -3.49 -0.32 6.60
CA ALA A 28 -3.14 0.30 7.87
C ALA A 28 -4.08 -0.15 8.99
N GLY A 29 -3.60 -0.12 10.23
CA GLY A 29 -4.27 -0.63 11.42
C GLY A 29 -3.63 -1.90 11.97
N ASN A 30 -4.34 -2.62 12.81
CA ASN A 30 -3.95 -3.90 13.41
C ASN A 30 -5.04 -4.96 13.18
N LEU A 31 -4.82 -6.21 13.57
CA LEU A 31 -5.80 -7.29 13.32
C LEU A 31 -7.20 -7.02 13.90
N ALA A 32 -7.30 -6.24 14.97
CA ALA A 32 -8.59 -5.92 15.58
C ALA A 32 -9.34 -4.82 14.80
N SER A 33 -8.60 -3.93 14.11
CA SER A 33 -9.18 -2.82 13.35
C SER A 33 -8.21 -2.35 12.27
N TRP A 34 -8.53 -2.65 11.02
CA TRP A 34 -7.73 -2.29 9.84
C TRP A 34 -8.61 -1.89 8.66
N ASN A 35 -8.01 -1.20 7.74
CA ASN A 35 -8.59 -1.00 6.41
C ASN A 35 -7.53 -1.08 5.33
N THR A 36 -7.96 -1.45 4.14
CA THR A 36 -7.11 -1.59 2.96
C THR A 36 -7.70 -0.88 1.75
N MET A 37 -6.83 -0.44 0.86
CA MET A 37 -7.20 0.15 -0.42
C MET A 37 -6.26 -0.29 -1.52
N THR A 38 -6.77 -0.36 -2.74
CA THR A 38 -5.96 -0.59 -3.93
C THR A 38 -5.26 0.69 -4.34
N ALA A 39 -3.97 0.58 -4.67
CA ALA A 39 -3.15 1.65 -5.19
C ALA A 39 -2.31 1.16 -6.38
N SER A 40 -2.10 2.05 -7.35
CA SER A 40 -1.26 1.83 -8.53
C SER A 40 -0.24 2.95 -8.76
N TRP A 41 -0.14 3.87 -7.82
CA TRP A 41 0.84 4.96 -7.80
C TRP A 41 1.73 4.84 -6.58
N GLY A 42 2.98 5.25 -6.74
CA GLY A 42 3.95 5.17 -5.67
C GLY A 42 5.37 5.00 -6.20
N GLY A 43 6.27 4.63 -5.31
CA GLY A 43 7.66 4.40 -5.66
C GLY A 43 8.37 3.55 -4.62
N LEU A 44 9.55 3.08 -4.97
CA LEU A 44 10.55 2.47 -4.11
C LEU A 44 11.88 3.12 -4.42
N GLY A 45 12.68 3.42 -3.43
CA GLY A 45 13.97 4.05 -3.64
C GLY A 45 14.75 4.24 -2.36
N VAL A 46 15.68 5.20 -2.39
CA VAL A 46 16.53 5.54 -1.25
C VAL A 46 16.37 7.01 -0.93
N LEU A 47 16.11 7.34 0.34
CA LEU A 47 16.08 8.70 0.85
C LEU A 47 16.58 8.70 2.30
N TRP A 48 17.36 9.72 2.69
CA TRP A 48 17.98 9.81 4.01
C TRP A 48 18.79 8.56 4.40
N HIS A 49 19.51 7.98 3.42
CA HIS A 49 20.29 6.73 3.57
C HIS A 49 19.45 5.53 4.03
N GLN A 50 18.16 5.50 3.70
CA GLN A 50 17.23 4.44 4.06
C GLN A 50 16.48 3.96 2.82
N ASN A 51 16.17 2.67 2.77
CA ASN A 51 15.27 2.11 1.77
C ASN A 51 13.85 2.58 2.08
N VAL A 52 13.25 3.32 1.17
CA VAL A 52 11.95 3.95 1.36
C VAL A 52 10.93 3.56 0.30
N ALA A 53 9.68 3.61 0.71
CA ALA A 53 8.51 3.57 -0.16
C ALA A 53 7.82 4.94 -0.16
N PHE A 54 7.35 5.36 -1.34
CA PHE A 54 6.48 6.52 -1.52
C PHE A 54 5.07 6.02 -1.74
N VAL A 55 4.13 6.47 -0.92
CA VAL A 55 2.73 6.06 -0.98
C VAL A 55 1.84 7.30 -1.02
N PHE A 56 0.80 7.27 -1.85
CA PHE A 56 -0.12 8.37 -2.06
C PHE A 56 -1.53 7.93 -1.70
N VAL A 57 -2.16 8.62 -0.74
CA VAL A 57 -3.50 8.30 -0.26
C VAL A 57 -4.38 9.55 -0.33
N ARG A 58 -5.55 9.43 -0.99
CA ARG A 58 -6.53 10.53 -1.02
C ARG A 58 -7.29 10.61 0.31
N PRO A 59 -7.60 11.82 0.81
CA PRO A 59 -8.42 11.99 2.02
C PRO A 59 -9.80 11.32 1.93
N SER A 60 -10.37 11.20 0.74
CA SER A 60 -11.64 10.50 0.52
C SER A 60 -11.61 8.99 0.79
N ARG A 61 -10.42 8.36 0.76
CA ARG A 61 -10.27 6.93 1.02
C ARG A 61 -10.37 6.64 2.52
N HIS A 62 -11.16 5.64 2.90
CA HIS A 62 -11.29 5.25 4.31
C HIS A 62 -9.94 4.85 4.95
N THR A 63 -9.04 4.26 4.19
CA THR A 63 -7.66 3.94 4.62
C THR A 63 -6.89 5.18 5.09
N PHE A 64 -7.23 6.38 4.60
CA PHE A 64 -6.59 7.63 5.03
C PHE A 64 -6.70 7.86 6.55
N GLU A 65 -7.86 7.54 7.13
CA GLU A 65 -8.07 7.66 8.58
C GLU A 65 -7.16 6.71 9.36
N PHE A 66 -7.02 5.47 8.88
CA PHE A 66 -6.13 4.47 9.48
C PHE A 66 -4.65 4.84 9.33
N MET A 67 -4.27 5.35 8.16
CA MET A 67 -2.92 5.88 7.93
C MET A 67 -2.55 7.02 8.89
N ASN A 68 -3.50 7.85 9.27
CA ASN A 68 -3.24 8.99 10.17
C ASN A 68 -3.23 8.61 11.66
N ARG A 69 -3.82 7.47 12.04
CA ARG A 69 -3.86 7.01 13.44
C ARG A 69 -2.57 6.30 13.88
N GLY A 70 -1.93 5.56 12.97
CA GLY A 70 -0.73 4.79 13.25
C GLY A 70 0.50 5.29 12.50
N ASP A 71 1.65 4.78 12.83
CA ASP A 71 2.92 5.11 12.17
C ASP A 71 3.36 4.06 11.15
N ARG A 72 2.72 2.89 11.13
CA ARG A 72 3.06 1.74 10.29
C ARG A 72 1.91 1.31 9.38
N PHE A 73 2.27 0.75 8.24
CA PHE A 73 1.34 0.17 7.27
C PHE A 73 2.06 -0.88 6.44
N THR A 74 1.30 -1.67 5.67
CA THR A 74 1.86 -2.62 4.70
C THR A 74 1.50 -2.26 3.28
N ARG A 75 2.35 -2.71 2.35
CA ARG A 75 2.08 -2.80 0.93
C ARG A 75 2.11 -4.28 0.55
N SER A 76 0.97 -4.79 0.11
CA SER A 76 0.80 -6.20 -0.24
C SER A 76 0.60 -6.34 -1.75
N PHE A 77 1.45 -7.12 -2.40
CA PHE A 77 1.40 -7.41 -3.83
C PHE A 77 0.94 -8.86 -4.04
N PHE A 78 0.11 -9.04 -5.05
CA PHE A 78 -0.58 -10.30 -5.29
C PHE A 78 -0.12 -10.94 -6.61
N PRO A 79 -0.24 -12.25 -6.76
CA PRO A 79 -0.07 -12.89 -8.05
C PRO A 79 -1.21 -12.48 -9.02
N GLU A 80 -0.96 -12.63 -10.32
CA GLU A 80 -1.87 -12.16 -11.37
C GLU A 80 -3.26 -12.80 -11.31
N ASP A 81 -3.34 -14.07 -10.91
CA ASP A 81 -4.59 -14.81 -10.71
C ASP A 81 -5.47 -14.27 -9.56
N ARG A 82 -4.94 -13.34 -8.76
CA ARG A 82 -5.65 -12.65 -7.67
C ARG A 82 -6.05 -11.21 -7.99
N ARG A 83 -5.98 -10.80 -9.25
CA ARG A 83 -6.31 -9.44 -9.69
C ARG A 83 -7.71 -8.97 -9.26
N GLU A 84 -8.66 -9.89 -9.18
CA GLU A 84 -10.03 -9.59 -8.75
C GLU A 84 -10.10 -9.02 -7.33
N ILE A 85 -9.24 -9.46 -6.42
CA ILE A 85 -9.14 -8.92 -5.05
C ILE A 85 -8.83 -7.42 -5.10
N LEU A 86 -7.83 -7.03 -5.90
CA LEU A 86 -7.42 -5.63 -6.06
C LEU A 86 -8.55 -4.79 -6.67
N THR A 87 -9.20 -5.30 -7.70
CA THR A 87 -10.32 -4.62 -8.36
C THR A 87 -11.48 -4.38 -7.38
N LYS A 88 -11.89 -5.38 -6.62
CA LYS A 88 -12.95 -5.26 -5.61
C LYS A 88 -12.57 -4.29 -4.49
N CYS A 89 -11.36 -4.43 -3.93
CA CYS A 89 -10.88 -3.53 -2.87
C CYS A 89 -10.78 -2.06 -3.32
N GLY A 90 -10.54 -1.83 -4.62
CA GLY A 90 -10.48 -0.50 -5.21
C GLY A 90 -11.85 0.15 -5.48
N SER A 91 -12.89 -0.68 -5.69
CA SER A 91 -14.22 -0.22 -6.11
C SER A 91 -15.18 0.07 -4.95
N VAL A 92 -14.91 -0.43 -3.74
CA VAL A 92 -15.77 -0.24 -2.57
C VAL A 92 -15.02 0.44 -1.43
N SER A 93 -15.76 1.21 -0.62
CA SER A 93 -15.22 1.78 0.62
C SER A 93 -15.31 0.76 1.76
N GLY A 94 -14.29 0.71 2.61
CA GLY A 94 -14.35 -0.06 3.86
C GLY A 94 -15.37 0.49 4.88
N ARG A 95 -15.94 1.68 4.64
CA ARG A 95 -17.08 2.21 5.41
C ARG A 95 -18.37 1.47 5.09
N ASP A 96 -18.49 0.96 3.86
CA ASP A 96 -19.74 0.42 3.32
C ASP A 96 -19.72 -1.11 3.22
N ALA A 97 -18.53 -1.73 3.21
CA ALA A 97 -18.37 -3.17 3.05
C ALA A 97 -17.17 -3.73 3.81
N ASP A 98 -17.33 -4.94 4.35
CA ASP A 98 -16.23 -5.76 4.85
C ASP A 98 -15.46 -6.34 3.65
N LYS A 99 -14.28 -5.79 3.41
CA LYS A 99 -13.44 -6.19 2.29
C LYS A 99 -12.90 -7.61 2.40
N ALA A 100 -12.67 -8.11 3.62
CA ALA A 100 -12.25 -9.49 3.82
C ALA A 100 -13.36 -10.47 3.42
N ALA A 101 -14.58 -10.23 3.89
CA ALA A 101 -15.74 -11.04 3.54
C ALA A 101 -16.04 -10.99 2.02
N LEU A 102 -15.91 -9.80 1.41
CA LEU A 102 -16.19 -9.59 -0.01
C LEU A 102 -15.18 -10.29 -0.93
N THR A 103 -13.92 -10.41 -0.53
CA THR A 103 -12.81 -10.84 -1.39
C THR A 103 -12.18 -12.17 -0.96
N GLY A 104 -12.53 -12.67 0.21
CA GLY A 104 -11.88 -13.85 0.81
C GLY A 104 -10.46 -13.57 1.32
N LEU A 105 -10.09 -12.30 1.52
CA LEU A 105 -8.82 -11.95 2.13
C LEU A 105 -8.70 -12.56 3.53
N ASP A 106 -7.58 -13.22 3.80
CA ASP A 106 -7.22 -13.81 5.09
C ASP A 106 -6.15 -12.95 5.76
N PRO A 107 -6.54 -12.07 6.71
CA PRO A 107 -5.60 -11.15 7.34
C PRO A 107 -4.68 -11.87 8.33
N PHE A 108 -3.42 -11.45 8.35
CA PHE A 108 -2.43 -11.89 9.32
C PHE A 108 -1.41 -10.78 9.60
N GLU A 109 -0.64 -10.94 10.67
CA GLU A 109 0.49 -10.06 10.98
C GLU A 109 1.81 -10.71 10.53
N PRO A 110 2.48 -10.19 9.49
CA PRO A 110 3.83 -10.64 9.13
C PRO A 110 4.85 -10.30 10.24
N GLU A 111 4.58 -9.22 10.95
CA GLU A 111 5.24 -8.82 12.18
C GLU A 111 4.23 -8.09 13.09
N PRO A 112 4.47 -7.99 14.41
CA PRO A 112 3.50 -7.40 15.33
C PRO A 112 3.10 -5.97 14.95
N GLY A 113 1.79 -5.73 14.92
CA GLY A 113 1.22 -4.39 14.74
C GLY A 113 1.06 -3.93 13.29
N VAL A 114 1.27 -4.79 12.29
CA VAL A 114 0.97 -4.51 10.89
C VAL A 114 0.17 -5.65 10.26
N VAL A 115 -0.79 -5.32 9.40
CA VAL A 115 -1.69 -6.29 8.78
C VAL A 115 -1.35 -6.48 7.31
N SER A 116 -1.31 -7.72 6.88
CA SER A 116 -1.24 -8.15 5.49
C SER A 116 -2.19 -9.32 5.25
N PHE A 117 -2.09 -9.97 4.10
CA PHE A 117 -3.02 -11.03 3.67
C PHE A 117 -2.24 -12.24 3.16
N ARG A 118 -2.70 -13.44 3.55
CA ARG A 118 -2.06 -14.71 3.16
C ARG A 118 -2.05 -14.98 1.66
N GLN A 119 -2.91 -14.30 0.91
CA GLN A 119 -2.96 -14.39 -0.55
C GLN A 119 -1.89 -13.52 -1.25
N ALA A 120 -1.18 -12.67 -0.52
CA ALA A 120 -0.10 -11.86 -1.09
C ALA A 120 1.12 -12.73 -1.45
N ARG A 121 1.85 -12.37 -2.50
CA ARG A 121 3.12 -12.98 -2.87
C ARG A 121 4.35 -12.25 -2.30
N LEU A 122 4.18 -10.95 -2.08
CA LEU A 122 5.19 -10.07 -1.49
C LEU A 122 4.50 -9.08 -0.55
N VAL A 123 5.04 -8.92 0.63
CA VAL A 123 4.60 -7.94 1.62
C VAL A 123 5.79 -7.06 2.01
N LEU A 124 5.58 -5.75 1.99
CA LEU A 124 6.52 -4.78 2.54
C LEU A 124 5.88 -4.11 3.75
N SER A 125 6.51 -4.18 4.92
CA SER A 125 6.12 -3.35 6.06
C SER A 125 6.84 -2.02 6.01
N CYS A 126 6.12 -0.96 6.32
CA CYS A 126 6.59 0.40 6.17
C CYS A 126 6.29 1.21 7.42
N ARG A 127 7.27 2.00 7.87
CA ARG A 127 7.09 2.98 8.94
C ARG A 127 7.22 4.40 8.39
N LYS A 128 6.22 5.23 8.62
CA LYS A 128 6.19 6.61 8.13
C LYS A 128 7.35 7.42 8.70
N LEU A 129 8.05 8.13 7.81
CA LEU A 129 9.09 9.09 8.14
C LEU A 129 8.65 10.53 7.88
N TYR A 130 7.83 10.74 6.85
CA TYR A 130 7.41 12.05 6.41
C TYR A 130 6.02 11.97 5.76
N ALA A 131 5.23 13.02 5.90
CA ALA A 131 3.94 13.16 5.24
C ALA A 131 3.75 14.59 4.77
N GLN A 132 3.25 14.74 3.54
CA GLN A 132 2.94 16.04 2.95
C GLN A 132 1.77 15.93 1.98
N ASP A 133 0.87 16.90 2.04
CA ASP A 133 -0.21 17.00 1.06
C ASP A 133 0.33 17.58 -0.25
N LEU A 134 -0.03 16.96 -1.36
CA LEU A 134 0.16 17.55 -2.68
C LEU A 134 -0.81 18.73 -2.84
N GLY A 135 -0.46 19.68 -3.68
CA GLY A 135 -1.31 20.83 -3.91
C GLY A 135 -0.99 21.54 -5.22
N PRO A 136 -1.90 22.40 -5.72
CA PRO A 136 -1.79 23.02 -7.03
C PRO A 136 -0.56 23.92 -7.16
N GLY A 137 -0.09 24.53 -6.06
CA GLY A 137 1.04 25.46 -6.05
C GLY A 137 2.39 24.85 -6.42
N HIS A 138 2.50 23.52 -6.45
CA HIS A 138 3.74 22.80 -6.77
C HIS A 138 3.65 22.00 -8.07
N ILE A 139 2.53 22.07 -8.79
CA ILE A 139 2.36 21.41 -10.08
C ILE A 139 3.11 22.20 -11.16
N VAL A 140 4.06 21.56 -11.79
CA VAL A 140 4.88 22.13 -12.88
C VAL A 140 4.24 21.85 -14.25
N ASP A 141 3.72 20.63 -14.44
CA ASP A 141 3.03 20.22 -15.66
C ASP A 141 1.51 20.36 -15.48
N PRO A 142 0.83 21.29 -16.18
CA PRO A 142 -0.61 21.51 -16.06
C PRO A 142 -1.47 20.28 -16.34
N ASP A 143 -1.00 19.33 -17.16
CA ASP A 143 -1.72 18.11 -17.47
C ASP A 143 -1.96 17.22 -16.24
N VAL A 144 -1.13 17.35 -15.21
CA VAL A 144 -1.31 16.64 -13.92
C VAL A 144 -2.58 17.07 -13.20
N LEU A 145 -3.02 18.34 -13.39
CA LEU A 145 -4.21 18.89 -12.72
C LEU A 145 -5.50 18.11 -13.01
N LYS A 146 -5.60 17.47 -14.17
CA LYS A 146 -6.75 16.63 -14.55
C LYS A 146 -7.02 15.48 -13.57
N ASN A 147 -6.00 15.03 -12.83
CA ASN A 147 -6.13 14.01 -11.81
C ASN A 147 -6.79 14.53 -10.52
N TYR A 148 -6.93 15.84 -10.38
CA TYR A 148 -7.40 16.53 -9.17
C TYR A 148 -8.57 17.48 -9.42
N ALA A 149 -9.37 17.21 -10.44
CA ALA A 149 -10.53 18.04 -10.80
C ALA A 149 -11.51 18.26 -9.64
N ASN A 150 -11.60 17.31 -8.70
CA ASN A 150 -12.46 17.38 -7.52
C ASN A 150 -11.76 17.94 -6.27
N GLY A 151 -10.50 18.39 -6.38
CA GLY A 151 -9.74 18.91 -5.24
C GLY A 151 -9.34 17.88 -4.18
N ASP A 152 -9.48 16.57 -4.47
CA ASP A 152 -9.11 15.47 -3.57
C ASP A 152 -7.61 15.15 -3.73
N TRP A 153 -6.76 16.04 -3.21
CA TRP A 153 -5.31 15.95 -3.33
C TRP A 153 -4.76 14.81 -2.47
N HIS A 154 -3.85 14.04 -3.04
CA HIS A 154 -3.18 12.98 -2.29
C HIS A 154 -2.30 13.55 -1.19
N ARG A 155 -2.30 12.86 -0.04
CA ARG A 155 -1.18 12.93 0.89
C ARG A 155 -0.11 11.93 0.48
N MET A 156 1.11 12.42 0.31
CA MET A 156 2.29 11.60 0.12
C MET A 156 2.83 11.19 1.49
N TYR A 157 3.13 9.93 1.65
CA TYR A 157 3.89 9.40 2.78
C TYR A 157 5.23 8.86 2.25
N VAL A 158 6.33 9.33 2.84
CA VAL A 158 7.64 8.70 2.70
C VAL A 158 7.82 7.79 3.90
N ALA A 159 8.04 6.51 3.66
CA ALA A 159 8.12 5.52 4.71
C ALA A 159 9.34 4.63 4.54
N LYS A 160 10.06 4.38 5.64
CA LYS A 160 11.11 3.36 5.67
C LYS A 160 10.48 1.99 5.45
N VAL A 161 11.04 1.21 4.55
CA VAL A 161 10.72 -0.22 4.44
C VAL A 161 11.51 -0.96 5.52
N GLU A 162 10.80 -1.48 6.53
CA GLU A 162 11.41 -2.14 7.70
C GLU A 162 11.56 -3.64 7.51
N GLY A 163 10.69 -4.26 6.69
CA GLY A 163 10.73 -5.67 6.39
C GLY A 163 10.09 -6.01 5.07
N ALA A 164 10.52 -7.13 4.49
CA ALA A 164 9.94 -7.73 3.32
C ALA A 164 9.73 -9.23 3.55
N TRP A 165 8.60 -9.76 3.09
CA TRP A 165 8.26 -11.17 3.17
C TRP A 165 7.71 -11.64 1.85
N VAL A 166 8.14 -12.83 1.45
CA VAL A 166 7.63 -13.53 0.26
C VAL A 166 6.91 -14.81 0.66
N ASP A 167 5.93 -15.22 -0.13
CA ASP A 167 5.30 -16.53 0.02
C ASP A 167 6.33 -17.64 -0.27
N GLY A 168 6.68 -18.42 0.76
CA GLY A 168 7.68 -19.50 0.69
C GLY A 168 7.27 -20.70 -0.18
N GLY A 169 6.16 -20.63 -0.90
CA GLY A 169 5.65 -21.67 -1.77
C GLY A 169 5.95 -21.50 -3.27
N ARG A 170 6.81 -20.56 -3.65
CA ARG A 170 7.15 -20.28 -5.07
C ARG A 170 8.62 -20.35 -5.31
#